data_ebdeffe7a9f37a6810b101352c88d0c5
#
_entry.id   ebdeffe7a9f37a6810b101352c88d0c5
#
_cell.length_a   1.000
_cell.length_b   1.000
_cell.length_c   1.000
_cell.angle_alpha   90.00
_cell.angle_beta   90.00
_cell.angle_gamma   90.00
#
_symmetry.space_group_name_H-M   'P 1'
#
loop_
_entity.id
_entity.type
_entity.pdbx_description
1 polymer ?
#
loop_
_entity_poly.entity_id
_entity_poly.type
_entity_poly.pdbx_seq_one_letter_code
_entity_poly.pdbx_strand_id
1 'polypeptide(L)'
;MKSRDEIISLLRRYKPTAQEKYGISKLGIFGSVARGEQTPDSEIDVCYEGLAPSFLTLDMIQSELEQLLGSKVDLVRVRDNMNSLLRQRILRDGIYV
;
A
#
# COMPACT_ATOMS: atom_id res chain seq x y z
N MET A 1 11.71 2.54 -11.83
CA MET A 1 10.46 2.55 -11.03
C MET A 1 9.44 3.44 -11.70
N LYS A 2 8.16 3.08 -11.61
CA LYS A 2 7.07 3.90 -12.11
C LYS A 2 6.97 5.22 -11.33
N SER A 3 6.36 6.23 -11.96
CA SER A 3 6.09 7.50 -11.28
C SER A 3 5.04 7.33 -10.18
N ARG A 4 4.97 8.31 -9.28
CA ARG A 4 3.93 8.33 -8.24
C ARG A 4 2.53 8.28 -8.85
N ASP A 5 2.29 9.06 -9.89
CA ASP A 5 0.98 9.12 -10.53
C ASP A 5 0.59 7.81 -11.20
N GLU A 6 1.54 7.11 -11.81
CA GLU A 6 1.31 5.78 -12.35
C GLU A 6 0.97 4.77 -11.26
N ILE A 7 1.69 4.82 -10.14
CA ILE A 7 1.45 3.94 -9.00
C ILE A 7 0.05 4.19 -8.43
N ILE A 8 -0.32 5.45 -8.23
CA ILE A 8 -1.65 5.84 -7.74
C ILE A 8 -2.74 5.32 -8.69
N SER A 9 -2.54 5.50 -9.98
CA SER A 9 -3.50 5.05 -11.00
C SER A 9 -3.70 3.54 -10.96
N LEU A 10 -2.61 2.78 -10.88
CA LEU A 10 -2.66 1.32 -10.80
C LEU A 10 -3.35 0.84 -9.51
N LEU A 11 -3.06 1.46 -8.39
CA LEU A 11 -3.71 1.13 -7.12
C LEU A 11 -5.21 1.44 -7.14
N ARG A 12 -5.57 2.55 -7.77
CA ARG A 12 -6.98 2.93 -7.92
C ARG A 12 -7.75 1.89 -8.72
N ARG A 13 -7.13 1.35 -9.76
CA ARG A 13 -7.73 0.28 -10.57
C ARG A 13 -7.80 -1.06 -9.83
N TYR A 14 -6.85 -1.33 -8.95
CA TYR A 14 -6.80 -2.56 -8.14
C TYR A 14 -7.80 -2.53 -6.98
N LYS A 15 -8.14 -1.38 -6.47
CA LYS A 15 -8.95 -1.23 -5.24
C LYS A 15 -10.26 -2.01 -5.26
N PRO A 16 -11.08 -1.99 -6.34
CA PRO A 16 -12.32 -2.78 -6.36
C PRO A 16 -12.08 -4.27 -6.16
N THR A 17 -11.03 -4.80 -6.79
CA THR A 17 -10.63 -6.21 -6.63
C THR A 17 -10.22 -6.50 -5.18
N ALA A 18 -9.41 -5.63 -4.58
CA ALA A 18 -8.96 -5.78 -3.20
C ALA A 18 -10.13 -5.73 -2.21
N GLN A 19 -11.09 -4.86 -2.46
CA GLN A 19 -12.31 -4.76 -1.67
C GLN A 19 -13.11 -6.06 -1.70
N GLU A 20 -13.34 -6.57 -2.88
CA GLU A 20 -14.17 -7.78 -3.07
C GLU A 20 -13.49 -9.04 -2.56
N LYS A 21 -12.21 -9.21 -2.90
CA LYS A 21 -11.47 -10.44 -2.55
C LYS A 21 -10.99 -10.49 -1.11
N TYR A 22 -10.59 -9.35 -0.55
CA TYR A 22 -9.85 -9.30 0.71
C TYR A 22 -10.49 -8.43 1.79
N GLY A 23 -11.58 -7.76 1.49
CA GLY A 23 -12.23 -6.87 2.46
C GLY A 23 -11.43 -5.62 2.78
N ILE A 24 -10.62 -5.14 1.83
CA ILE A 24 -9.86 -3.90 1.98
C ILE A 24 -10.81 -2.72 1.76
N SER A 25 -10.93 -1.85 2.76
CA SER A 25 -11.83 -0.69 2.69
C SER A 25 -11.12 0.58 2.25
N LYS A 26 -9.85 0.72 2.58
CA LYS A 26 -9.00 1.86 2.17
C LYS A 26 -7.66 1.33 1.69
N LEU A 27 -7.11 1.96 0.66
CA LEU A 27 -5.84 1.57 0.06
C LEU A 27 -5.08 2.83 -0.33
N GLY A 28 -3.80 2.90 0.00
CA GLY A 28 -3.00 4.07 -0.31
C GLY A 28 -1.51 3.81 -0.28
N ILE A 29 -0.74 4.87 -0.48
CA ILE A 29 0.71 4.86 -0.39
C ILE A 29 1.17 5.85 0.67
N PHE A 30 2.36 5.60 1.21
CA PHE A 30 3.03 6.54 2.12
C PHE A 30 4.54 6.50 1.88
N GLY A 31 5.31 7.18 2.69
CA GLY A 31 6.76 7.16 2.58
C GLY A 31 7.30 7.87 1.35
N SER A 32 8.46 7.44 0.85
CA SER A 32 9.19 8.15 -0.18
C SER A 32 8.42 8.31 -1.49
N VAL A 33 7.68 7.29 -1.92
CA VAL A 33 6.89 7.36 -3.14
C VAL A 33 5.79 8.42 -3.01
N ALA A 34 5.11 8.45 -1.87
CA ALA A 34 4.06 9.43 -1.63
C ALA A 34 4.59 10.86 -1.65
N ARG A 35 5.83 11.06 -1.18
CA ARG A 35 6.49 12.37 -1.22
C ARG A 35 7.12 12.72 -2.57
N GLY A 36 7.11 11.78 -3.52
CA GLY A 36 7.78 11.97 -4.81
C GLY A 36 9.31 11.92 -4.73
N GLU A 37 9.85 11.27 -3.71
CA GLU A 37 11.29 11.19 -3.44
C GLU A 37 11.87 9.81 -3.68
N GLN A 38 11.16 8.95 -4.39
CA GLN A 38 11.60 7.59 -4.64
C GLN A 38 12.85 7.54 -5.54
N THR A 39 13.68 6.53 -5.29
CA THR A 39 14.81 6.18 -6.13
C THR A 39 14.51 4.83 -6.81
N PRO A 40 15.32 4.40 -7.82
CA PRO A 40 15.12 3.10 -8.45
C PRO A 40 15.16 1.91 -7.48
N ASP A 41 15.84 2.07 -6.34
CA ASP A 41 15.99 1.01 -5.34
C ASP A 41 14.95 1.11 -4.20
N SER A 42 14.05 2.10 -4.23
CA SER A 42 13.04 2.28 -3.19
C SER A 42 12.01 1.15 -3.24
N GLU A 43 11.54 0.75 -2.06
CA GLU A 43 10.33 -0.05 -1.94
C GLU A 43 9.12 0.87 -2.02
N ILE A 44 7.98 0.31 -2.43
CA ILE A 44 6.72 1.07 -2.43
C ILE A 44 6.00 0.76 -1.13
N ASP A 45 5.84 1.77 -0.30
CA ASP A 45 5.13 1.65 0.97
C ASP A 45 3.62 1.78 0.72
N VAL A 46 2.91 0.66 0.90
CA VAL A 46 1.47 0.58 0.70
C VAL A 46 0.80 0.40 2.04
N CYS A 47 -0.22 1.20 2.32
CA CYS A 47 -1.04 1.07 3.52
C CYS A 47 -2.49 0.73 3.15
N TYR A 48 -3.16 0.01 4.03
CA TYR A 48 -4.57 -0.30 3.83
C TYR A 48 -5.31 -0.41 5.16
N GLU A 49 -6.63 -0.24 5.10
CA GLU A 49 -7.55 -0.53 6.21
C GLU A 49 -8.51 -1.59 5.74
N GLY A 50 -8.91 -2.46 6.65
CA GLY A 50 -9.84 -3.53 6.34
C GLY A 50 -9.72 -4.70 7.30
N LEU A 51 -10.23 -5.84 6.89
CA LEU A 51 -10.21 -7.05 7.70
C LEU A 51 -8.77 -7.51 7.94
N ALA A 52 -8.52 -8.05 9.13
CA ALA A 52 -7.21 -8.63 9.45
C ALA A 52 -7.01 -9.91 8.62
N PRO A 53 -5.99 -9.96 7.77
CA PRO A 53 -5.78 -11.13 6.91
C PRO A 53 -5.05 -12.25 7.64
N SER A 54 -5.21 -13.49 7.15
CA SER A 54 -4.29 -14.57 7.49
C SER A 54 -2.93 -14.30 6.84
N PHE A 55 -1.89 -15.03 7.27
CA PHE A 55 -0.57 -14.94 6.65
C PHE A 55 -0.61 -15.26 5.15
N LEU A 56 -1.38 -16.29 4.78
CA LEU A 56 -1.51 -16.67 3.38
C LEU A 56 -2.17 -15.55 2.56
N THR A 57 -3.23 -14.96 3.08
CA THR A 57 -3.91 -13.83 2.43
C THR A 57 -2.99 -12.63 2.30
N LEU A 58 -2.22 -12.32 3.34
CA LEU A 58 -1.26 -11.22 3.31
C LEU A 58 -0.21 -11.43 2.22
N ASP A 59 0.32 -12.64 2.09
CA ASP A 59 1.25 -13.01 1.02
C ASP A 59 0.63 -12.83 -0.37
N MET A 60 -0.63 -13.22 -0.53
CA MET A 60 -1.32 -13.07 -1.80
C MET A 60 -1.48 -11.60 -2.19
N ILE A 61 -1.89 -10.77 -1.24
CA ILE A 61 -2.04 -9.31 -1.47
C ILE A 61 -0.69 -8.72 -1.85
N GLN A 62 0.37 -9.04 -1.11
CA GLN A 62 1.70 -8.53 -1.38
C GLN A 62 2.21 -8.95 -2.76
N SER A 63 2.05 -10.22 -3.12
CA SER A 63 2.45 -10.72 -4.43
C SER A 63 1.71 -10.04 -5.58
N GLU A 64 0.40 -9.86 -5.43
CA GLU A 64 -0.41 -9.18 -6.44
C GLU A 64 0.02 -7.72 -6.61
N LEU A 65 0.28 -7.03 -5.51
CA LEU A 65 0.76 -5.64 -5.56
C LEU A 65 2.14 -5.53 -6.18
N GLU A 66 3.06 -6.44 -5.85
CA GLU A 66 4.41 -6.44 -6.43
C GLU A 66 4.37 -6.69 -7.93
N GLN A 67 3.53 -7.60 -8.39
CA GLN A 67 3.34 -7.84 -9.82
C GLN A 67 2.74 -6.62 -10.52
N LEU A 68 1.72 -6.03 -9.91
CA LEU A 68 1.05 -4.86 -10.46
C LEU A 68 1.98 -3.66 -10.59
N LEU A 69 2.76 -3.40 -9.54
CA LEU A 69 3.57 -2.19 -9.44
C LEU A 69 4.99 -2.37 -9.99
N GLY A 70 5.42 -3.61 -10.19
CA GLY A 70 6.74 -3.91 -10.75
C GLY A 70 7.90 -3.58 -9.80
N SER A 71 7.64 -3.55 -8.50
CA SER A 71 8.63 -3.22 -7.47
C SER A 71 8.30 -3.95 -6.19
N LYS A 72 9.27 -4.06 -5.28
CA LYS A 72 9.02 -4.58 -3.94
C LYS A 72 8.07 -3.66 -3.19
N VAL A 73 7.17 -4.27 -2.44
CA VAL A 73 6.14 -3.58 -1.68
C VAL A 73 6.32 -3.87 -0.19
N ASP A 74 6.30 -2.81 0.61
CA ASP A 74 6.18 -2.89 2.05
C ASP A 74 4.71 -2.62 2.40
N LEU A 75 4.01 -3.68 2.82
CA LEU A 75 2.56 -3.64 3.02
C LEU A 75 2.23 -3.51 4.50
N VAL A 76 1.48 -2.48 4.84
CA VAL A 76 1.11 -2.17 6.23
C VAL A 76 -0.40 -2.05 6.37
N ARG A 77 -0.99 -2.80 7.30
CA ARG A 77 -2.39 -2.62 7.67
C ARG A 77 -2.49 -1.55 8.76
N VAL A 78 -3.24 -0.52 8.49
CA VAL A 78 -3.49 0.56 9.46
C VAL A 78 -4.51 0.09 10.49
N ARG A 79 -4.17 0.23 11.76
CA ARG A 79 -5.03 -0.16 12.89
C ARG A 79 -4.67 0.65 14.14
N ASP A 80 -5.56 0.69 15.11
CA ASP A 80 -5.36 1.55 16.29
C ASP A 80 -4.15 1.13 17.15
N ASN A 81 -3.87 -0.16 17.25
CA ASN A 81 -2.80 -0.69 18.11
C ASN A 81 -1.48 -0.91 17.37
N MET A 82 -1.29 -0.27 16.23
CA MET A 82 -0.04 -0.36 15.47
C MET A 82 1.05 0.54 16.09
N ASN A 83 2.30 0.37 15.63
CA ASN A 83 3.42 1.22 16.01
C ASN A 83 3.09 2.69 15.79
N SER A 84 3.26 3.53 16.82
CA SER A 84 2.83 4.92 16.77
C SER A 84 3.64 5.77 15.80
N LEU A 85 4.95 5.50 15.65
CA LEU A 85 5.78 6.23 14.69
C LEU A 85 5.38 5.92 13.25
N LEU A 86 5.11 4.65 12.97
CA LEU A 86 4.65 4.22 11.66
C LEU A 86 3.29 4.85 11.33
N ARG A 87 2.39 4.86 12.30
CA ARG A 87 1.08 5.50 12.13
C ARG A 87 1.20 6.98 11.83
N GLN A 88 2.10 7.69 12.53
CA GLN A 88 2.36 9.11 12.29
C GLN A 88 2.89 9.34 10.87
N ARG A 89 3.79 8.48 10.38
CA ARG A 89 4.29 8.57 9.00
C ARG A 89 3.17 8.42 7.98
N ILE A 90 2.26 7.47 8.20
CA ILE A 90 1.11 7.26 7.33
C ILE A 90 0.17 8.47 7.36
N LEU A 91 -0.12 9.01 8.55
CA LEU A 91 -0.97 10.20 8.68
C LEU A 91 -0.36 11.42 8.00
N ARG A 92 0.97 11.56 8.07
CA ARG A 92 1.67 12.70 7.47
C ARG A 92 1.74 12.61 5.94
N ASP A 93 2.10 11.42 5.42
CA ASP A 93 2.45 11.25 4.01
C ASP A 93 1.40 10.50 3.20
N GLY A 94 0.42 9.88 3.85
CA GLY A 94 -0.50 8.95 3.19
C GLY A 94 -1.35 9.59 2.11
N ILE A 95 -1.41 8.93 0.96
CA ILE A 95 -2.29 9.29 -0.16
C ILE A 95 -3.17 8.07 -0.43
N TYR A 96 -4.47 8.20 -0.17
CA TYR A 96 -5.43 7.12 -0.39
C TYR A 96 -6.06 7.23 -1.78
N VAL A 97 -6.32 6.08 -2.36
CA VAL A 97 -7.00 5.99 -3.67
C VAL A 97 -8.46 5.64 -3.53
#